data_e51718f66856a4397881bf2af5aed1ba
#
_entry.id   e51718f66856a4397881bf2af5aed1ba
#
_cell.length_a   1.000
_cell.length_b   1.000
_cell.length_c   1.000
_cell.angle_alpha   90.00
_cell.angle_beta   90.00
_cell.angle_gamma   90.00
#
_symmetry.space_group_name_H-M   'P 1'
#
loop_
_entity.id
_entity.type
_entity.pdbx_description
1 polymer ?
#
loop_
_entity_poly.entity_id
_entity_poly.type
_entity_poly.pdbx_seq_one_letter_code
_entity_poly.pdbx_strand_id
1 'polypeptide(L)'
;MKTLGGVGSILTLLGFVPTIGAIIAIVGLILVLVAFKYASDILGDPKIFNNVLYAVILGIIGLVVGVVAVVATVFQAMGMGYLSSSFSYTGPTTVTAGDIMGMLGTILVGLTAVWICFVVSSIFLRRGYGELGRRLNISLFGTGALLYLIGAVLVIVVIGFLLILIADILFIVAFFSINTQPPPPSPMVQPAQPSM
;
A
#
# COMPACT_ATOMS: atom_id res chain seq x y z
N MET A 1 -14.81 12.83 1.58
CA MET A 1 -13.35 12.68 1.50
C MET A 1 -12.74 12.39 2.88
N LYS A 2 -12.86 13.28 3.87
CA LYS A 2 -12.31 13.14 5.24
C LYS A 2 -12.71 11.81 5.91
N THR A 3 -13.99 11.52 6.03
CA THR A 3 -14.50 10.30 6.67
C THR A 3 -14.15 9.03 5.88
N LEU A 4 -14.29 9.05 4.57
CA LEU A 4 -13.99 7.89 3.71
C LEU A 4 -12.51 7.52 3.79
N GLY A 5 -11.61 8.51 3.68
CA GLY A 5 -10.18 8.28 3.79
C GLY A 5 -9.76 7.86 5.19
N GLY A 6 -10.26 8.53 6.23
CA GLY A 6 -9.96 8.19 7.62
C GLY A 6 -10.44 6.81 8.02
N VAL A 7 -11.70 6.47 7.74
CA VAL A 7 -12.26 5.14 8.01
C VAL A 7 -11.53 4.09 7.18
N GLY A 8 -11.26 4.36 5.90
CA GLY A 8 -10.51 3.46 5.04
C GLY A 8 -9.12 3.14 5.60
N SER A 9 -8.39 4.15 6.07
CA SER A 9 -7.06 3.97 6.69
C SER A 9 -7.14 3.18 8.00
N ILE A 10 -8.18 3.40 8.84
CA ILE A 10 -8.40 2.59 10.04
C ILE A 10 -8.66 1.11 9.68
N LEU A 11 -9.50 0.86 8.67
CA LEU A 11 -9.77 -0.51 8.23
C LEU A 11 -8.52 -1.17 7.64
N THR A 12 -7.68 -0.42 6.93
CA THR A 12 -6.41 -0.93 6.41
C THR A 12 -5.46 -1.31 7.56
N LEU A 13 -5.39 -0.48 8.61
CA LEU A 13 -4.62 -0.79 9.81
C LEU A 13 -5.13 -2.06 10.52
N LEU A 14 -6.46 -2.25 10.59
CA LEU A 14 -7.06 -3.48 11.13
C LEU A 14 -6.75 -4.73 10.29
N GLY A 15 -6.21 -4.55 9.10
CA GLY A 15 -5.71 -5.64 8.25
C GLY A 15 -4.63 -6.52 8.89
N PHE A 16 -3.94 -6.02 9.89
CA PHE A 16 -2.94 -6.78 10.66
C PHE A 16 -3.56 -7.81 11.62
N VAL A 17 -4.88 -7.81 11.82
CA VAL A 17 -5.57 -8.80 12.66
C VAL A 17 -5.61 -10.14 11.93
N PRO A 18 -5.07 -11.22 12.52
CA PRO A 18 -5.11 -12.56 11.93
C PRO A 18 -6.55 -12.98 11.61
N THR A 19 -6.74 -13.76 10.55
CA THR A 19 -7.99 -14.38 10.08
C THR A 19 -9.01 -13.46 9.40
N ILE A 20 -9.38 -12.32 9.98
CA ILE A 20 -10.43 -11.43 9.45
C ILE A 20 -9.82 -10.18 8.78
N GLY A 21 -8.60 -9.83 9.18
CA GLY A 21 -7.94 -8.58 8.80
C GLY A 21 -7.78 -8.40 7.30
N ALA A 22 -7.50 -9.45 6.56
CA ALA A 22 -7.31 -9.37 5.11
C ALA A 22 -8.57 -8.86 4.39
N ILE A 23 -9.76 -9.32 4.77
CA ILE A 23 -11.03 -8.89 4.18
C ILE A 23 -11.29 -7.42 4.55
N ILE A 24 -11.06 -7.07 5.82
CA ILE A 24 -11.23 -5.70 6.33
C ILE A 24 -10.26 -4.75 5.62
N ALA A 25 -8.99 -5.17 5.42
CA ALA A 25 -7.99 -4.38 4.72
C ALA A 25 -8.37 -4.09 3.26
N ILE A 26 -8.93 -5.07 2.55
CA ILE A 26 -9.41 -4.88 1.16
C ILE A 26 -10.52 -3.82 1.13
N VAL A 27 -11.49 -3.89 2.04
CA VAL A 27 -12.54 -2.88 2.15
C VAL A 27 -11.94 -1.51 2.48
N GLY A 28 -10.99 -1.45 3.42
CA GLY A 28 -10.27 -0.23 3.78
C GLY A 28 -9.55 0.39 2.59
N LEU A 29 -8.82 -0.43 1.82
CA LEU A 29 -8.10 -0.01 0.63
C LEU A 29 -9.04 0.55 -0.45
N ILE A 30 -10.20 -0.08 -0.67
CA ILE A 30 -11.22 0.43 -1.60
C ILE A 30 -11.70 1.81 -1.13
N LEU A 31 -12.01 1.99 0.16
CA LEU A 31 -12.45 3.28 0.70
C LEU A 31 -11.37 4.36 0.55
N VAL A 32 -10.10 4.02 0.78
CA VAL A 32 -8.97 4.93 0.54
C VAL A 32 -8.89 5.31 -0.93
N LEU A 33 -8.99 4.35 -1.86
CA LEU A 33 -9.00 4.63 -3.30
C LEU A 33 -10.15 5.56 -3.71
N VAL A 34 -11.36 5.32 -3.19
CA VAL A 34 -12.52 6.19 -3.44
C VAL A 34 -12.25 7.60 -2.89
N ALA A 35 -11.66 7.72 -1.70
CA ALA A 35 -11.31 9.01 -1.13
C ALA A 35 -10.28 9.76 -2.00
N PHE A 36 -9.27 9.06 -2.55
CA PHE A 36 -8.30 9.64 -3.47
C PHE A 36 -8.91 10.02 -4.81
N LYS A 37 -9.83 9.22 -5.33
CA LYS A 37 -10.58 9.57 -6.55
C LYS A 37 -11.37 10.86 -6.34
N TYR A 38 -12.10 10.94 -5.25
CA TYR A 38 -12.88 12.13 -4.89
C TYR A 38 -11.98 13.37 -4.69
N ALA A 39 -10.82 13.19 -4.06
CA ALA A 39 -9.82 14.24 -3.90
C ALA A 39 -9.27 14.72 -5.25
N SER A 40 -8.92 13.80 -6.13
CA SER A 40 -8.43 14.06 -7.48
C SER A 40 -9.44 14.87 -8.30
N ASP A 41 -10.73 14.53 -8.21
CA ASP A 41 -11.80 15.20 -8.94
C ASP A 41 -12.02 16.64 -8.41
N ILE A 42 -12.01 16.85 -7.08
CA ILE A 42 -12.17 18.18 -6.48
C ILE A 42 -10.96 19.07 -6.76
N LEU A 43 -9.75 18.52 -6.69
CA LEU A 43 -8.52 19.28 -6.88
C LEU A 43 -8.14 19.45 -8.36
N GLY A 44 -8.86 18.81 -9.29
CA GLY A 44 -8.62 18.86 -10.74
C GLY A 44 -7.27 18.25 -11.15
N ASP A 45 -6.69 17.37 -10.34
CA ASP A 45 -5.38 16.76 -10.60
C ASP A 45 -5.45 15.22 -10.62
N PRO A 46 -5.58 14.64 -11.83
CA PRO A 46 -5.68 13.17 -11.98
C PRO A 46 -4.42 12.42 -11.54
N LYS A 47 -3.26 13.09 -11.42
CA LYS A 47 -2.02 12.45 -10.99
C LYS A 47 -2.09 11.94 -9.55
N ILE A 48 -2.90 12.59 -8.70
CA ILE A 48 -3.10 12.19 -7.30
C ILE A 48 -3.68 10.77 -7.26
N PHE A 49 -4.78 10.54 -7.98
CA PHE A 49 -5.43 9.23 -8.03
C PHE A 49 -4.59 8.19 -8.76
N ASN A 50 -4.04 8.53 -9.92
CA ASN A 50 -3.29 7.59 -10.75
C ASN A 50 -2.06 7.04 -10.01
N ASN A 51 -1.33 7.85 -9.28
CA ASN A 51 -0.17 7.39 -8.51
C ASN A 51 -0.58 6.38 -7.43
N VAL A 52 -1.66 6.65 -6.70
CA VAL A 52 -2.15 5.72 -5.68
C VAL A 52 -2.70 4.44 -6.32
N LEU A 53 -3.38 4.55 -7.46
CA LEU A 53 -3.86 3.41 -8.22
C LEU A 53 -2.71 2.50 -8.67
N TYR A 54 -1.63 3.07 -9.23
CA TYR A 54 -0.43 2.31 -9.60
C TYR A 54 0.22 1.64 -8.39
N ALA A 55 0.28 2.33 -7.24
CA ALA A 55 0.76 1.73 -6.00
C ALA A 55 -0.05 0.49 -5.61
N VAL A 56 -1.37 0.59 -5.65
CA VAL A 56 -2.27 -0.52 -5.32
C VAL A 56 -2.13 -1.67 -6.30
N ILE A 57 -2.08 -1.40 -7.61
CA ILE A 57 -1.89 -2.45 -8.64
C ILE A 57 -0.56 -3.18 -8.40
N LEU A 58 0.53 -2.46 -8.17
CA LEU A 58 1.83 -3.06 -7.87
C LEU A 58 1.82 -3.86 -6.56
N GLY A 59 1.11 -3.37 -5.55
CA GLY A 59 0.91 -4.10 -4.30
C GLY A 59 0.18 -5.43 -4.51
N ILE A 60 -0.88 -5.44 -5.33
CA ILE A 60 -1.61 -6.67 -5.70
C ILE A 60 -0.72 -7.62 -6.49
N ILE A 61 0.04 -7.12 -7.47
CA ILE A 61 1.00 -7.94 -8.24
C ILE A 61 2.02 -8.58 -7.28
N GLY A 62 2.59 -7.80 -6.35
CA GLY A 62 3.52 -8.31 -5.34
C GLY A 62 2.90 -9.41 -4.48
N LEU A 63 1.64 -9.22 -4.07
CA LEU A 63 0.90 -10.22 -3.30
C LEU A 63 0.70 -11.51 -4.11
N VAL A 64 0.28 -11.42 -5.36
CA VAL A 64 0.11 -12.59 -6.25
C VAL A 64 1.44 -13.32 -6.43
N VAL A 65 2.53 -12.60 -6.69
CA VAL A 65 3.88 -13.19 -6.80
C VAL A 65 4.26 -13.91 -5.50
N GLY A 66 3.97 -13.31 -4.34
CA GLY A 66 4.22 -13.91 -3.04
C GLY A 66 3.43 -15.21 -2.83
N VAL A 67 2.14 -15.21 -3.15
CA VAL A 67 1.29 -16.41 -3.05
C VAL A 67 1.82 -17.52 -3.96
N VAL A 68 2.15 -17.20 -5.21
CA VAL A 68 2.70 -18.17 -6.16
C VAL A 68 4.02 -18.76 -5.65
N ALA A 69 4.91 -17.93 -5.08
CA ALA A 69 6.17 -18.42 -4.52
C ALA A 69 5.95 -19.37 -3.33
N VAL A 70 5.01 -19.03 -2.43
CA VAL A 70 4.66 -19.91 -1.28
C VAL A 70 4.07 -21.22 -1.78
N VAL A 71 3.12 -21.17 -2.71
CA VAL A 71 2.50 -22.37 -3.29
C VAL A 71 3.54 -23.25 -3.96
N ALA A 72 4.43 -22.69 -4.77
CA ALA A 72 5.53 -23.42 -5.42
C ALA A 72 6.43 -24.12 -4.40
N THR A 73 6.76 -23.42 -3.30
CA THR A 73 7.58 -24.00 -2.21
C THR A 73 6.88 -25.17 -1.53
N VAL A 74 5.57 -25.04 -1.25
CA VAL A 74 4.76 -26.12 -0.66
C VAL A 74 4.70 -27.33 -1.58
N PHE A 75 4.50 -27.14 -2.88
CA PHE A 75 4.50 -28.23 -3.87
C PHE A 75 5.86 -28.94 -3.95
N GLN A 76 6.96 -28.17 -3.88
CA GLN A 76 8.30 -28.76 -3.83
C GLN A 76 8.49 -29.58 -2.54
N ALA A 77 8.04 -29.07 -1.39
CA ALA A 77 8.15 -29.76 -0.10
C ALA A 77 7.32 -31.07 -0.06
N MET A 78 6.18 -31.11 -0.79
CA MET A 78 5.34 -32.31 -0.87
C MET A 78 5.88 -33.35 -1.89
N GLY A 79 7.05 -33.13 -2.51
CA GLY A 79 7.60 -34.01 -3.53
C GLY A 79 6.81 -34.00 -4.84
N MET A 80 5.84 -33.10 -4.98
CA MET A 80 5.03 -32.96 -6.19
C MET A 80 5.69 -31.96 -7.15
N GLY A 81 6.87 -32.30 -7.66
CA GLY A 81 7.64 -31.47 -8.59
C GLY A 81 7.00 -31.36 -9.98
N TYR A 82 5.75 -30.91 -10.09
CA TYR A 82 5.02 -30.78 -11.35
C TYR A 82 5.56 -29.71 -12.30
N LEU A 83 6.52 -28.89 -11.88
CA LEU A 83 7.13 -27.85 -12.71
C LEU A 83 8.53 -28.20 -13.24
N SER A 84 9.09 -29.32 -12.84
CA SER A 84 10.28 -29.85 -13.48
C SER A 84 9.86 -30.94 -14.48
N SER A 85 10.19 -30.72 -15.74
CA SER A 85 9.88 -31.52 -16.91
C SER A 85 10.54 -32.92 -16.94
N SER A 86 10.48 -33.64 -15.81
CA SER A 86 10.99 -35.01 -15.72
C SER A 86 10.06 -35.83 -14.85
N PHE A 87 9.15 -36.55 -15.50
CA PHE A 87 8.38 -37.63 -14.91
C PHE A 87 9.34 -38.77 -14.50
N SER A 88 9.94 -38.67 -13.34
CA SER A 88 10.60 -39.79 -12.68
C SER A 88 9.94 -40.00 -11.33
N TYR A 89 9.05 -40.99 -11.31
CA TYR A 89 8.46 -41.52 -10.09
C TYR A 89 9.56 -42.26 -9.32
N THR A 90 10.24 -41.59 -8.45
CA THR A 90 11.12 -42.19 -7.45
C THR A 90 10.43 -42.17 -6.10
N GLY A 91 10.24 -43.35 -5.49
CA GLY A 91 9.56 -43.60 -4.24
C GLY A 91 10.01 -42.72 -3.07
N PRO A 92 9.67 -43.02 -1.80
CA PRO A 92 9.81 -42.11 -0.67
C PRO A 92 11.22 -41.55 -0.57
N THR A 93 11.35 -40.30 -1.03
CA THR A 93 12.63 -39.64 -1.15
C THR A 93 13.08 -39.12 0.20
N THR A 94 14.21 -39.60 0.67
CA THR A 94 14.96 -38.90 1.71
C THR A 94 15.28 -37.49 1.20
N VAL A 95 14.80 -36.47 1.92
CA VAL A 95 15.08 -35.05 1.60
C VAL A 95 16.59 -34.87 1.58
N THR A 96 17.13 -34.58 0.42
CA THR A 96 18.56 -34.36 0.24
C THR A 96 18.95 -32.91 0.57
N ALA A 97 20.24 -32.67 0.85
CA ALA A 97 20.74 -31.32 1.05
C ALA A 97 20.50 -30.42 -0.20
N GLY A 98 20.45 -31.03 -1.39
CA GLY A 98 20.13 -30.33 -2.66
C GLY A 98 18.66 -29.84 -2.69
N ASP A 99 17.73 -30.63 -2.18
CA ASP A 99 16.31 -30.25 -2.13
C ASP A 99 16.10 -29.06 -1.18
N ILE A 100 16.77 -29.08 -0.02
CA ILE A 100 16.73 -27.96 0.95
C ILE A 100 17.30 -26.69 0.32
N MET A 101 18.43 -26.80 -0.39
CA MET A 101 19.08 -25.67 -1.07
C MET A 101 18.19 -25.10 -2.20
N GLY A 102 17.50 -25.94 -2.95
CA GLY A 102 16.52 -25.55 -3.97
C GLY A 102 15.31 -24.81 -3.37
N MET A 103 14.77 -25.34 -2.26
CA MET A 103 13.66 -24.67 -1.55
C MET A 103 14.08 -23.29 -1.01
N LEU A 104 15.24 -23.21 -0.36
CA LEU A 104 15.77 -21.93 0.12
C LEU A 104 15.97 -20.93 -1.02
N GLY A 105 16.50 -21.37 -2.16
CA GLY A 105 16.66 -20.57 -3.35
C GLY A 105 15.34 -20.00 -3.85
N THR A 106 14.31 -20.83 -3.96
CA THR A 106 12.96 -20.42 -4.39
C THR A 106 12.35 -19.39 -3.44
N ILE A 107 12.48 -19.61 -2.13
CA ILE A 107 11.99 -18.69 -1.10
C ILE A 107 12.71 -17.33 -1.22
N LEU A 108 14.03 -17.33 -1.34
CA LEU A 108 14.82 -16.10 -1.43
C LEU A 108 14.49 -15.30 -2.68
N VAL A 109 14.36 -15.96 -3.83
CA VAL A 109 13.97 -15.30 -5.09
C VAL A 109 12.56 -14.72 -4.99
N GLY A 110 11.59 -15.50 -4.48
CA GLY A 110 10.22 -15.05 -4.28
C GLY A 110 10.14 -13.86 -3.31
N LEU A 111 10.82 -13.95 -2.17
CA LEU A 111 10.86 -12.88 -1.18
C LEU A 111 11.47 -11.59 -1.74
N THR A 112 12.57 -11.71 -2.51
CA THR A 112 13.22 -10.57 -3.16
C THR A 112 12.29 -9.92 -4.19
N ALA A 113 11.58 -10.71 -5.00
CA ALA A 113 10.64 -10.19 -5.98
C ALA A 113 9.47 -9.44 -5.31
N VAL A 114 8.87 -10.00 -4.27
CA VAL A 114 7.81 -9.34 -3.47
C VAL A 114 8.32 -8.05 -2.86
N TRP A 115 9.52 -8.06 -2.28
CA TRP A 115 10.11 -6.88 -1.68
C TRP A 115 10.33 -5.76 -2.69
N ILE A 116 10.85 -6.07 -3.89
CA ILE A 116 11.02 -5.09 -4.96
C ILE A 116 9.67 -4.48 -5.36
N CYS A 117 8.63 -5.30 -5.56
CA CYS A 117 7.29 -4.82 -5.87
C CYS A 117 6.75 -3.90 -4.77
N PHE A 118 6.99 -4.24 -3.51
CA PHE A 118 6.56 -3.46 -2.35
C PHE A 118 7.26 -2.11 -2.26
N VAL A 119 8.58 -2.06 -2.48
CA VAL A 119 9.35 -0.82 -2.52
C VAL A 119 8.89 0.07 -3.67
N VAL A 120 8.71 -0.48 -4.88
CA VAL A 120 8.22 0.30 -6.04
C VAL A 120 6.80 0.82 -5.77
N SER A 121 5.90 -0.01 -5.24
CA SER A 121 4.56 0.40 -4.80
C SER A 121 4.62 1.58 -3.83
N SER A 122 5.50 1.54 -2.83
CA SER A 122 5.65 2.60 -1.83
C SER A 122 6.15 3.92 -2.42
N ILE A 123 6.95 3.89 -3.50
CA ILE A 123 7.38 5.10 -4.23
C ILE A 123 6.17 5.80 -4.87
N PHE A 124 5.30 5.04 -5.53
CA PHE A 124 4.08 5.60 -6.12
C PHE A 124 3.11 6.11 -5.05
N LEU A 125 2.97 5.38 -3.94
CA LEU A 125 2.19 5.81 -2.79
C LEU A 125 2.69 7.16 -2.27
N ARG A 126 4.01 7.30 -2.07
CA ARG A 126 4.62 8.56 -1.62
C ARG A 126 4.32 9.71 -2.57
N ARG A 127 4.33 9.48 -3.89
CA ARG A 127 3.99 10.52 -4.87
C ARG A 127 2.53 10.95 -4.74
N GLY A 128 1.59 10.00 -4.62
CA GLY A 128 0.16 10.29 -4.49
C GLY A 128 -0.19 11.03 -3.20
N TYR A 129 0.26 10.52 -2.06
CA TYR A 129 0.03 11.15 -0.75
C TYR A 129 0.77 12.49 -0.61
N GLY A 130 1.99 12.58 -1.16
CA GLY A 130 2.77 13.82 -1.12
C GLY A 130 2.09 14.93 -1.92
N GLU A 131 1.54 14.63 -3.11
CA GLU A 131 0.80 15.60 -3.90
C GLU A 131 -0.49 16.02 -3.19
N LEU A 132 -1.23 15.06 -2.64
CA LEU A 132 -2.43 15.35 -1.86
C LEU A 132 -2.11 16.27 -0.66
N GLY A 133 -1.06 15.94 0.10
CA GLY A 133 -0.63 16.75 1.25
C GLY A 133 -0.24 18.18 0.87
N ARG A 134 0.44 18.33 -0.25
CA ARG A 134 0.85 19.63 -0.79
C ARG A 134 -0.36 20.48 -1.21
N ARG A 135 -1.35 19.88 -1.87
CA ARG A 135 -2.57 20.58 -2.31
C ARG A 135 -3.49 20.94 -1.14
N LEU A 136 -3.56 20.12 -0.11
CA LEU A 136 -4.37 20.37 1.08
C LEU A 136 -3.63 21.16 2.16
N ASN A 137 -2.34 21.47 1.94
CA ASN A 137 -1.45 22.10 2.92
C ASN A 137 -1.37 21.32 4.25
N ILE A 138 -1.38 19.97 4.17
CA ILE A 138 -1.29 19.06 5.31
C ILE A 138 0.02 18.28 5.19
N SER A 139 1.05 18.69 5.96
CA SER A 139 2.38 18.08 5.93
C SER A 139 2.39 16.61 6.38
N LEU A 140 1.43 16.20 7.21
CA LEU A 140 1.31 14.83 7.73
C LEU A 140 1.22 13.76 6.62
N PHE A 141 0.56 14.07 5.50
CA PHE A 141 0.52 13.15 4.35
C PHE A 141 1.90 12.91 3.76
N GLY A 142 2.70 13.96 3.61
CA GLY A 142 4.06 13.86 3.08
C GLY A 142 4.99 13.11 4.03
N THR A 143 4.94 13.43 5.33
CA THR A 143 5.74 12.77 6.37
C THR A 143 5.37 11.31 6.51
N GLY A 144 4.08 10.97 6.58
CA GLY A 144 3.61 9.59 6.64
C GLY A 144 4.04 8.78 5.42
N ALA A 145 3.92 9.34 4.22
CA ALA A 145 4.32 8.68 2.99
C ALA A 145 5.84 8.46 2.89
N LEU A 146 6.64 9.38 3.42
CA LEU A 146 8.09 9.21 3.52
C LEU A 146 8.45 8.10 4.52
N LEU A 147 7.80 8.11 5.68
CA LEU A 147 8.00 7.10 6.71
C LEU A 147 7.59 5.70 6.21
N TYR A 148 6.47 5.62 5.46
CA TYR A 148 6.03 4.39 4.81
C TYR A 148 7.07 3.86 3.81
N LEU A 149 7.66 4.73 2.99
CA LEU A 149 8.70 4.36 2.05
C LEU A 149 9.96 3.82 2.75
N ILE A 150 10.41 4.51 3.80
CA ILE A 150 11.55 4.05 4.62
C ILE A 150 11.23 2.70 5.25
N GLY A 151 10.03 2.55 5.79
CA GLY A 151 9.54 1.29 6.35
C GLY A 151 9.52 0.16 5.32
N ALA A 152 9.08 0.43 4.09
CA ALA A 152 9.06 -0.55 3.00
C ALA A 152 10.47 -1.04 2.62
N VAL A 153 11.47 -0.16 2.63
CA VAL A 153 12.87 -0.54 2.40
C VAL A 153 13.41 -1.38 3.56
N LEU A 154 13.07 -0.99 4.79
CA LEU A 154 13.59 -1.62 6.02
C LEU A 154 12.74 -2.81 6.49
N VAL A 155 11.69 -3.22 5.78
CA VAL A 155 10.80 -4.32 6.19
C VAL A 155 11.56 -5.65 6.35
N ILE A 156 12.64 -5.85 5.59
CA ILE A 156 13.52 -7.02 5.72
C ILE A 156 14.12 -7.12 7.13
N VAL A 157 14.36 -6.00 7.80
CA VAL A 157 14.99 -5.92 9.13
C VAL A 157 13.94 -5.88 10.25
N VAL A 158 12.66 -6.18 9.97
CA VAL A 158 11.52 -6.14 10.92
C VAL A 158 11.20 -4.74 11.45
N ILE A 159 12.20 -3.88 11.67
CA ILE A 159 12.03 -2.48 12.11
C ILE A 159 11.16 -1.70 11.12
N GLY A 160 11.23 -2.03 9.82
CA GLY A 160 10.39 -1.42 8.79
C GLY A 160 8.90 -1.60 9.02
N PHE A 161 8.49 -2.73 9.60
CA PHE A 161 7.09 -2.99 9.95
C PHE A 161 6.55 -1.97 10.98
N LEU A 162 7.34 -1.65 12.00
CA LEU A 162 6.98 -0.65 13.00
C LEU A 162 6.84 0.74 12.36
N LEU A 163 7.74 1.08 11.42
CA LEU A 163 7.66 2.36 10.70
C LEU A 163 6.42 2.46 9.82
N ILE A 164 6.00 1.36 9.19
CA ILE A 164 4.75 1.29 8.40
C ILE A 164 3.54 1.50 9.30
N LEU A 165 3.48 0.84 10.47
CA LEU A 165 2.41 1.06 11.44
C LEU A 165 2.29 2.53 11.88
N ILE A 166 3.42 3.18 12.15
CA ILE A 166 3.43 4.60 12.50
C ILE A 166 2.96 5.45 11.32
N ALA A 167 3.38 5.12 10.10
CA ALA A 167 2.94 5.81 8.89
C ALA A 167 1.42 5.70 8.67
N ASP A 168 0.84 4.52 8.91
CA ASP A 168 -0.61 4.29 8.80
C ASP A 168 -1.38 5.13 9.83
N ILE A 169 -0.88 5.24 11.07
CA ILE A 169 -1.45 6.13 12.09
C ILE A 169 -1.38 7.59 11.62
N LEU A 170 -0.25 8.02 11.04
CA LEU A 170 -0.12 9.38 10.49
C LEU A 170 -1.12 9.63 9.35
N PHE A 171 -1.39 8.65 8.49
CA PHE A 171 -2.42 8.78 7.45
C PHE A 171 -3.81 8.93 8.04
N ILE A 172 -4.16 8.17 9.07
CA ILE A 172 -5.43 8.32 9.80
C ILE A 172 -5.56 9.75 10.32
N VAL A 173 -4.56 10.24 11.05
CA VAL A 173 -4.56 11.60 11.60
C VAL A 173 -4.63 12.64 10.47
N ALA A 174 -3.88 12.46 9.39
CA ALA A 174 -3.88 13.36 8.24
C ALA A 174 -5.27 13.48 7.59
N PHE A 175 -5.98 12.36 7.37
CA PHE A 175 -7.34 12.41 6.82
C PHE A 175 -8.33 13.11 7.76
N PHE A 176 -8.23 12.89 9.06
CA PHE A 176 -9.08 13.59 10.04
C PHE A 176 -8.71 15.07 10.21
N SER A 177 -7.50 15.47 9.84
CA SER A 177 -7.05 16.88 9.88
C SER A 177 -7.52 17.70 8.68
N ILE A 178 -8.17 17.10 7.67
CA ILE A 178 -8.71 17.83 6.53
C ILE A 178 -9.82 18.78 7.02
N ASN A 179 -9.58 20.09 6.91
CA ASN A 179 -10.59 21.09 7.22
C ASN A 179 -11.64 21.14 6.11
N THR A 180 -12.88 20.90 6.48
CA THR A 180 -14.06 21.02 5.61
C THR A 180 -14.76 22.38 5.75
N GLN A 181 -14.07 23.41 6.23
CA GLN A 181 -14.66 24.74 6.30
C GLN A 181 -14.95 25.25 4.88
N PRO A 182 -16.17 25.73 4.61
CA PRO A 182 -16.45 26.42 3.36
C PRO A 182 -15.51 27.63 3.28
N PRO A 183 -15.06 28.02 2.06
CA PRO A 183 -14.26 29.23 1.90
C PRO A 183 -15.00 30.41 2.56
N PRO A 184 -14.27 31.31 3.23
CA PRO A 184 -14.88 32.50 3.82
C PRO A 184 -15.67 33.23 2.71
N PRO A 185 -16.87 33.72 3.02
CA PRO A 185 -17.66 34.46 2.05
C PRO A 185 -16.79 35.55 1.44
N SER A 186 -16.76 35.61 0.11
CA SER A 186 -16.03 36.64 -0.61
C SER A 186 -16.35 38.00 -0.03
N PRO A 187 -15.38 38.88 0.22
CA PRO A 187 -15.65 40.22 0.71
C PRO A 187 -16.72 40.82 -0.23
N MET A 188 -17.87 41.19 0.33
CA MET A 188 -18.87 41.90 -0.44
C MET A 188 -18.20 43.15 -0.99
N VAL A 189 -18.08 43.22 -2.32
CA VAL A 189 -17.68 44.44 -2.99
C VAL A 189 -18.66 45.50 -2.56
N GLN A 190 -18.27 46.36 -1.63
CA GLN A 190 -19.06 47.53 -1.29
C GLN A 190 -19.31 48.34 -2.59
N PRO A 191 -20.56 48.61 -2.91
CA PRO A 191 -20.83 49.50 -4.04
C PRO A 191 -20.08 50.81 -3.82
N ALA A 192 -19.30 51.25 -4.82
CA ALA A 192 -18.62 52.53 -4.77
C ALA A 192 -19.63 53.61 -4.41
N GLN A 193 -19.42 54.32 -3.31
CA GLN A 193 -20.21 55.48 -2.96
C GLN A 193 -20.03 56.52 -4.08
N PRO A 194 -21.12 57.04 -4.66
CA PRO A 194 -20.99 58.12 -5.65
C PRO A 194 -20.34 59.33 -4.95
N SER A 195 -19.22 59.75 -5.50
CA SER A 195 -18.59 61.03 -5.11
C SER A 195 -19.52 62.18 -5.45
N MET A 196 -19.98 62.88 -4.41
CA MET A 196 -20.66 64.17 -4.56
C MET A 196 -19.65 65.24 -4.96
#